data_8dcb09aa06103b1837f7a93b7399aba4
#
_entry.id   8dcb09aa06103b1837f7a93b7399aba4
#
_cell.length_a   1.000
_cell.length_b   1.000
_cell.length_c   1.000
_cell.angle_alpha   90.00
_cell.angle_beta   90.00
_cell.angle_gamma   90.00
#
_symmetry.space_group_name_H-M   'P 1'
#
loop_
_entity.id
_entity.type
_entity.pdbx_description
1 polymer ?
#
loop_
_entity_poly.entity_id
_entity_poly.type
_entity_poly.pdbx_seq_one_letter_code
_entity_poly.pdbx_strand_id
1 'polypeptide(L)'
;MITIQKSRNSLGALCAAALMLAGAAHAAESTTYWSERKGSKVTVAGDSSIHAWTVEADLIGGKMQLDASSVIDGKTADVKVTPTVKVTIPLRNLKSGKEGMDNVMMQAMKSTDPKNKFIIYELTKMTPRAGKPLEYDTFGQLTICGVKKTVAMPVKLQPLEGGKKVKVTGSIGLKMTDFKITPPKPKIALGLLTVDDDIKVSFEWMTARSEKK
;
A
#
# COMPACT_ATOMS: atom_id res chain seq x y z
N MET A 1 -89.91 2.17 -41.05
CA MET A 1 -89.62 2.86 -39.80
C MET A 1 -88.55 2.06 -39.08
N ILE A 2 -87.29 2.41 -39.30
CA ILE A 2 -86.16 1.66 -38.81
C ILE A 2 -85.41 2.57 -37.87
N THR A 3 -85.36 2.20 -36.56
CA THR A 3 -84.72 2.94 -35.51
C THR A 3 -83.27 2.43 -35.41
N ILE A 4 -82.31 3.28 -35.65
CA ILE A 4 -80.84 2.97 -35.49
C ILE A 4 -80.41 3.33 -34.07
N GLN A 5 -80.01 2.30 -33.34
CA GLN A 5 -79.46 2.46 -32.01
C GLN A 5 -77.96 2.66 -32.08
N LYS A 6 -77.48 3.77 -31.51
CA LYS A 6 -76.10 4.22 -31.50
C LYS A 6 -75.37 3.61 -30.35
N SER A 7 -74.43 2.67 -30.59
CA SER A 7 -73.54 2.10 -29.58
C SER A 7 -72.47 3.08 -29.26
N ARG A 8 -72.29 3.41 -27.94
CA ARG A 8 -71.16 4.22 -27.42
C ARG A 8 -70.13 3.28 -26.92
N ASN A 9 -69.03 3.14 -27.69
CA ASN A 9 -67.82 2.44 -27.21
C ASN A 9 -67.06 3.35 -26.24
N SER A 10 -66.97 2.95 -25.00
CA SER A 10 -66.08 3.54 -23.98
C SER A 10 -64.68 2.94 -24.12
N LEU A 11 -63.75 3.71 -24.66
CA LEU A 11 -62.30 3.37 -24.61
C LEU A 11 -61.82 3.52 -23.18
N GLY A 12 -61.56 2.41 -22.52
CA GLY A 12 -60.83 2.39 -21.24
C GLY A 12 -59.33 2.62 -21.49
N ALA A 13 -58.84 3.77 -21.01
CA ALA A 13 -57.41 4.07 -20.99
C ALA A 13 -56.74 3.26 -19.90
N LEU A 14 -55.93 2.24 -20.28
CA LEU A 14 -55.02 1.55 -19.36
C LEU A 14 -53.79 2.43 -19.17
N CYS A 15 -53.71 3.15 -18.05
CA CYS A 15 -52.46 3.79 -17.60
C CYS A 15 -51.53 2.72 -17.04
N ALA A 16 -50.59 2.24 -17.83
CA ALA A 16 -49.47 1.45 -17.37
C ALA A 16 -48.48 2.38 -16.61
N ALA A 17 -48.56 2.41 -15.29
CA ALA A 17 -47.53 3.06 -14.45
C ALA A 17 -46.28 2.22 -14.49
N ALA A 18 -45.33 2.60 -15.34
CA ALA A 18 -43.96 2.07 -15.29
C ALA A 18 -43.25 2.60 -14.04
N LEU A 19 -43.20 1.78 -12.99
CA LEU A 19 -42.36 2.02 -11.83
C LEU A 19 -40.91 1.94 -12.29
N MET A 20 -40.27 3.08 -12.56
CA MET A 20 -38.82 3.16 -12.71
C MET A 20 -38.20 2.97 -11.33
N LEU A 21 -37.74 1.75 -11.01
CA LEU A 21 -36.79 1.53 -9.94
C LEU A 21 -35.48 2.21 -10.38
N ALA A 22 -35.32 3.46 -10.00
CA ALA A 22 -34.02 4.11 -10.01
C ALA A 22 -33.16 3.40 -8.95
N GLY A 23 -32.42 2.37 -9.38
CA GLY A 23 -31.38 1.77 -8.57
C GLY A 23 -30.38 2.86 -8.25
N ALA A 24 -30.39 3.35 -7.02
CA ALA A 24 -29.37 4.25 -6.53
C ALA A 24 -28.01 3.51 -6.65
N ALA A 25 -27.28 3.79 -7.69
CA ALA A 25 -25.89 3.37 -7.80
C ALA A 25 -25.14 4.03 -6.62
N HIS A 26 -24.95 3.28 -5.52
CA HIS A 26 -24.09 3.70 -4.44
C HIS A 26 -22.68 3.86 -5.06
N ALA A 27 -22.27 5.10 -5.28
CA ALA A 27 -20.89 5.40 -5.59
C ALA A 27 -20.05 4.85 -4.44
N ALA A 28 -19.11 3.96 -4.75
CA ALA A 28 -18.21 3.41 -3.77
C ALA A 28 -17.49 4.56 -3.05
N GLU A 29 -17.70 4.69 -1.75
CA GLU A 29 -17.12 5.79 -0.97
C GLU A 29 -15.65 5.49 -0.67
N SER A 30 -14.76 6.28 -1.26
CA SER A 30 -13.33 6.21 -0.99
C SER A 30 -13.04 6.68 0.43
N THR A 31 -12.36 5.86 1.20
CA THR A 31 -11.92 6.18 2.55
C THR A 31 -10.41 6.39 2.58
N THR A 32 -9.98 7.47 3.21
CA THR A 32 -8.57 7.78 3.39
C THR A 32 -8.10 7.32 4.77
N TYR A 33 -7.01 6.56 4.76
CA TYR A 33 -6.28 6.12 5.94
C TYR A 33 -4.92 6.81 5.98
N TRP A 34 -4.54 7.34 7.14
CA TRP A 34 -3.27 7.99 7.39
C TRP A 34 -2.40 7.14 8.28
N SER A 35 -1.09 7.23 8.12
CA SER A 35 -0.13 6.58 9.01
C SER A 35 -0.38 6.96 10.46
N GLU A 36 -0.40 5.96 11.34
CA GLU A 36 -0.34 6.18 12.78
C GLU A 36 1.11 6.42 13.25
N ARG A 37 1.26 7.18 14.34
CA ARG A 37 2.57 7.48 14.92
C ARG A 37 3.26 6.27 15.54
N LYS A 38 2.49 5.24 15.92
CA LYS A 38 2.98 4.04 16.60
C LYS A 38 2.43 2.79 15.92
N GLY A 39 3.12 1.67 16.11
CA GLY A 39 2.68 0.37 15.61
C GLY A 39 3.12 0.06 14.19
N SER A 40 3.91 0.96 13.55
CA SER A 40 4.55 0.70 12.28
C SER A 40 6.00 0.27 12.49
N LYS A 41 6.48 -0.62 11.60
CA LYS A 41 7.87 -1.10 11.61
C LYS A 41 8.31 -1.48 10.21
N VAL A 42 9.51 -1.09 9.84
CA VAL A 42 10.22 -1.62 8.67
C VAL A 42 11.48 -2.31 9.17
N THR A 43 11.73 -3.50 8.67
CA THR A 43 12.96 -4.26 8.92
C THR A 43 13.64 -4.53 7.59
N VAL A 44 14.89 -4.14 7.47
CA VAL A 44 15.78 -4.51 6.37
C VAL A 44 16.79 -5.50 6.90
N ALA A 45 16.80 -6.70 6.35
CA ALA A 45 17.73 -7.77 6.71
C ALA A 45 18.63 -8.09 5.51
N GLY A 46 19.89 -8.32 5.80
CA GLY A 46 20.89 -8.75 4.82
C GLY A 46 21.95 -9.61 5.48
N ASP A 47 22.91 -10.03 4.70
CA ASP A 47 24.01 -10.86 5.17
C ASP A 47 25.38 -10.23 4.85
N SER A 48 26.40 -10.78 5.44
CA SER A 48 27.77 -10.41 5.20
C SER A 48 28.68 -11.63 5.37
N SER A 49 29.94 -11.50 4.97
CA SER A 49 30.93 -12.57 5.15
C SER A 49 31.16 -13.03 6.59
N ILE A 50 30.63 -12.32 7.57
CA ILE A 50 30.82 -12.63 9.00
C ILE A 50 29.52 -13.02 9.68
N HIS A 51 28.41 -12.27 9.46
CA HIS A 51 27.11 -12.51 10.09
C HIS A 51 25.97 -11.78 9.36
N ALA A 52 24.77 -12.26 9.56
CA ALA A 52 23.53 -11.56 9.19
C ALA A 52 23.40 -10.24 10.00
N TRP A 53 22.72 -9.28 9.39
CA TRP A 53 22.48 -7.98 10.00
C TRP A 53 21.04 -7.51 9.74
N THR A 54 20.58 -6.62 10.60
CA THR A 54 19.26 -5.96 10.44
C THR A 54 19.37 -4.48 10.74
N VAL A 55 18.53 -3.70 10.05
CA VAL A 55 18.23 -2.31 10.40
C VAL A 55 16.71 -2.15 10.46
N GLU A 56 16.25 -1.28 11.34
CA GLU A 56 14.84 -1.08 11.59
C GLU A 56 14.48 0.40 11.57
N ALA A 57 13.23 0.69 11.19
CA ALA A 57 12.60 2.00 11.35
C ALA A 57 11.19 1.81 11.89
N ASP A 58 10.81 2.62 12.85
CA ASP A 58 9.46 2.65 13.46
C ASP A 58 8.57 3.75 12.88
N LEU A 59 9.12 4.62 12.05
CA LEU A 59 8.40 5.72 11.42
C LEU A 59 8.14 5.45 9.94
N ILE A 60 6.89 5.15 9.63
CA ILE A 60 6.37 5.07 8.26
C ILE A 60 5.30 6.16 8.11
N GLY A 61 5.59 7.19 7.32
CA GLY A 61 4.63 8.22 6.95
C GLY A 61 3.87 7.83 5.69
N GLY A 62 2.66 8.35 5.51
CA GLY A 62 1.93 8.15 4.26
C GLY A 62 0.42 8.13 4.41
N LYS A 63 -0.22 7.90 3.28
CA LYS A 63 -1.67 7.73 3.18
C LYS A 63 -2.02 6.64 2.18
N MET A 64 -3.16 6.01 2.41
CA MET A 64 -3.81 5.15 1.42
C MET A 64 -5.28 5.51 1.31
N GLN A 65 -5.82 5.37 0.10
CA GLN A 65 -7.25 5.48 -0.18
C GLN A 65 -7.73 4.16 -0.70
N LEU A 66 -8.77 3.63 -0.08
CA LEU A 66 -9.37 2.34 -0.40
C LEU A 66 -10.90 2.48 -0.37
N ASP A 67 -11.58 1.54 -1.00
CA ASP A 67 -12.99 1.32 -0.74
C ASP A 67 -13.14 0.69 0.66
N ALA A 68 -13.78 1.41 1.59
CA ALA A 68 -13.94 0.97 2.97
C ALA A 68 -14.72 -0.36 3.08
N SER A 69 -15.70 -0.58 2.23
CA SER A 69 -16.50 -1.82 2.23
C SER A 69 -15.65 -3.05 1.90
N SER A 70 -14.74 -2.92 0.94
CA SER A 70 -13.82 -4.00 0.55
C SER A 70 -12.89 -4.44 1.69
N VAL A 71 -12.56 -3.51 2.60
CA VAL A 71 -11.66 -3.76 3.74
C VAL A 71 -12.43 -4.33 4.93
N ILE A 72 -13.63 -3.80 5.23
CA ILE A 72 -14.40 -4.18 6.42
C ILE A 72 -15.03 -5.57 6.25
N ASP A 73 -15.61 -5.83 5.09
CA ASP A 73 -16.34 -7.09 4.84
C ASP A 73 -15.43 -8.27 4.50
N GLY A 74 -14.14 -8.04 4.36
CA GLY A 74 -13.18 -9.08 3.94
C GLY A 74 -13.47 -9.64 2.54
N LYS A 75 -14.41 -9.04 1.84
CA LYS A 75 -14.77 -9.43 0.47
C LYS A 75 -13.81 -8.73 -0.48
N THR A 76 -12.99 -9.49 -1.13
CA THR A 76 -12.16 -9.04 -2.27
C THR A 76 -12.99 -8.76 -3.52
N ALA A 77 -14.30 -8.56 -3.35
CA ALA A 77 -15.21 -8.26 -4.43
C ALA A 77 -14.81 -6.92 -5.08
N ASP A 78 -14.81 -6.94 -6.38
CA ASP A 78 -14.66 -5.81 -7.33
C ASP A 78 -14.33 -4.46 -6.67
N VAL A 79 -13.03 -4.17 -6.56
CA VAL A 79 -12.56 -2.89 -6.01
C VAL A 79 -13.08 -1.78 -6.92
N LYS A 80 -14.22 -1.19 -6.56
CA LYS A 80 -14.89 -0.12 -7.32
C LYS A 80 -14.08 1.19 -7.32
N VAL A 81 -13.16 1.34 -6.38
CA VAL A 81 -12.27 2.50 -6.27
C VAL A 81 -10.85 2.06 -6.56
N THR A 82 -10.18 2.73 -7.50
CA THR A 82 -8.75 2.49 -7.74
C THR A 82 -7.96 2.87 -6.48
N PRO A 83 -7.32 1.91 -5.81
CA PRO A 83 -6.56 2.20 -4.60
C PRO A 83 -5.40 3.14 -4.91
N THR A 84 -5.16 4.10 -4.02
CA THR A 84 -3.96 4.92 -4.06
C THR A 84 -3.19 4.77 -2.76
N VAL A 85 -1.87 4.60 -2.86
CA VAL A 85 -0.99 4.48 -1.70
C VAL A 85 0.28 5.28 -1.97
N LYS A 86 0.63 6.12 -1.02
CA LYS A 86 1.93 6.78 -0.98
C LYS A 86 2.53 6.63 0.40
N VAL A 87 3.71 6.03 0.47
CA VAL A 87 4.46 5.78 1.71
C VAL A 87 5.80 6.51 1.64
N THR A 88 6.22 7.06 2.76
CA THR A 88 7.49 7.76 2.91
C THR A 88 8.17 7.33 4.21
N ILE A 89 9.41 6.87 4.10
CA ILE A 89 10.22 6.45 5.25
C ILE A 89 11.45 7.36 5.29
N PRO A 90 11.65 8.15 6.36
CA PRO A 90 12.85 8.97 6.48
C PRO A 90 14.08 8.07 6.65
N LEU A 91 15.07 8.23 5.78
CA LEU A 91 16.28 7.42 5.80
C LEU A 91 17.00 7.44 7.16
N ARG A 92 17.02 8.60 7.80
CA ARG A 92 17.63 8.79 9.14
C ARG A 92 17.03 7.94 10.25
N ASN A 93 15.79 7.41 10.04
CA ASN A 93 15.12 6.57 11.03
C ASN A 93 15.50 5.09 10.92
N LEU A 94 16.20 4.69 9.86
CA LEU A 94 16.79 3.35 9.77
C LEU A 94 17.95 3.25 10.76
N LYS A 95 17.86 2.30 11.69
CA LYS A 95 18.82 2.09 12.76
C LYS A 95 19.13 0.60 12.94
N SER A 96 20.41 0.30 13.09
CA SER A 96 20.88 -1.05 13.44
C SER A 96 21.07 -1.25 14.94
N GLY A 97 21.00 -0.16 15.72
CA GLY A 97 21.42 -0.15 17.12
C GLY A 97 22.95 -0.10 17.33
N LYS A 98 23.73 -0.02 16.23
CA LYS A 98 25.20 0.08 16.24
C LYS A 98 25.62 1.31 15.42
N GLU A 99 26.11 2.34 16.08
CA GLU A 99 26.46 3.62 15.46
C GLU A 99 27.41 3.46 14.26
N GLY A 100 28.45 2.62 14.40
CA GLY A 100 29.39 2.37 13.31
C GLY A 100 28.72 1.80 12.07
N MET A 101 27.78 0.88 12.23
CA MET A 101 27.01 0.31 11.13
C MET A 101 26.06 1.35 10.52
N ASP A 102 25.37 2.14 11.35
CA ASP A 102 24.50 3.21 10.89
C ASP A 102 25.27 4.22 10.05
N ASN A 103 26.47 4.61 10.46
CA ASN A 103 27.35 5.53 9.73
C ASN A 103 27.76 4.96 8.36
N VAL A 104 28.15 3.69 8.30
CA VAL A 104 28.50 2.99 7.04
C VAL A 104 27.29 2.96 6.11
N MET A 105 26.10 2.61 6.61
CA MET A 105 24.86 2.62 5.83
C MET A 105 24.53 4.01 5.29
N MET A 106 24.58 5.03 6.14
CA MET A 106 24.29 6.42 5.73
C MET A 106 25.26 6.93 4.66
N GLN A 107 26.52 6.54 4.73
CA GLN A 107 27.52 6.85 3.69
C GLN A 107 27.20 6.14 2.37
N ALA A 108 26.94 4.82 2.43
CA ALA A 108 26.60 4.02 1.24
C ALA A 108 25.35 4.56 0.52
N MET A 109 24.36 5.00 1.30
CA MET A 109 23.12 5.59 0.79
C MET A 109 23.25 7.08 0.46
N LYS A 110 24.42 7.69 0.61
CA LYS A 110 24.67 9.12 0.35
C LYS A 110 23.62 10.02 1.02
N SER A 111 23.37 9.78 2.29
CA SER A 111 22.26 10.41 3.05
C SER A 111 22.37 11.93 3.20
N THR A 112 23.53 12.52 2.93
CA THR A 112 23.75 13.98 2.92
C THR A 112 23.12 14.65 1.69
N ASP A 113 22.90 13.92 0.59
CA ASP A 113 22.19 14.43 -0.59
C ASP A 113 20.69 14.62 -0.24
N PRO A 114 20.12 15.82 -0.44
CA PRO A 114 18.70 16.07 -0.19
C PRO A 114 17.75 15.11 -0.90
N LYS A 115 18.14 14.54 -2.06
CA LYS A 115 17.34 13.57 -2.83
C LYS A 115 17.23 12.22 -2.14
N ASN A 116 18.15 11.91 -1.23
CA ASN A 116 18.28 10.61 -0.57
C ASN A 116 17.70 10.59 0.85
N LYS A 117 17.04 11.67 1.27
CA LYS A 117 16.49 11.77 2.64
C LYS A 117 15.34 10.82 2.92
N PHE A 118 14.68 10.34 1.87
CA PHE A 118 13.47 9.52 1.99
C PHE A 118 13.50 8.32 1.06
N ILE A 119 12.98 7.20 1.54
CA ILE A 119 12.54 6.08 0.74
C ILE A 119 11.07 6.32 0.46
N ILE A 120 10.64 6.23 -0.80
CA ILE A 120 9.27 6.55 -1.22
C ILE A 120 8.71 5.36 -2.00
N TYR A 121 7.50 4.93 -1.66
CA TYR A 121 6.72 3.97 -2.44
C TYR A 121 5.41 4.60 -2.90
N GLU A 122 5.08 4.40 -4.18
CA GLU A 122 3.84 4.86 -4.79
C GLU A 122 3.18 3.69 -5.52
N LEU A 123 1.98 3.32 -5.11
CA LEU A 123 1.21 2.23 -5.72
C LEU A 123 0.79 2.61 -7.14
N THR A 124 0.94 1.68 -8.07
CA THR A 124 0.44 1.80 -9.46
C THR A 124 -0.67 0.81 -9.77
N LYS A 125 -0.64 -0.38 -9.17
CA LYS A 125 -1.66 -1.42 -9.37
C LYS A 125 -1.79 -2.29 -8.13
N MET A 126 -3.01 -2.70 -7.84
CA MET A 126 -3.33 -3.65 -6.77
C MET A 126 -4.34 -4.66 -7.29
N THR A 127 -4.05 -5.95 -7.16
CA THR A 127 -4.87 -7.05 -7.66
C THR A 127 -5.15 -8.02 -6.53
N PRO A 128 -6.42 -8.36 -6.25
CA PRO A 128 -6.76 -9.36 -5.25
C PRO A 128 -6.15 -10.74 -5.60
N ARG A 129 -5.71 -11.47 -4.59
CA ARG A 129 -5.24 -12.85 -4.75
C ARG A 129 -6.41 -13.82 -4.64
N ALA A 130 -6.58 -14.66 -5.66
CA ALA A 130 -7.66 -15.65 -5.68
C ALA A 130 -7.58 -16.58 -4.46
N GLY A 131 -8.72 -16.79 -3.77
CA GLY A 131 -8.82 -17.67 -2.60
C GLY A 131 -8.14 -17.15 -1.32
N LYS A 132 -7.59 -15.92 -1.32
CA LYS A 132 -6.92 -15.33 -0.16
C LYS A 132 -7.53 -13.98 0.18
N PRO A 133 -8.53 -13.93 1.06
CA PRO A 133 -9.17 -12.68 1.44
C PRO A 133 -8.14 -11.71 2.04
N LEU A 134 -8.27 -10.43 1.66
CA LEU A 134 -7.40 -9.33 2.11
C LEU A 134 -5.91 -9.45 1.75
N GLU A 135 -5.55 -10.40 0.87
CA GLU A 135 -4.23 -10.47 0.28
C GLU A 135 -4.25 -9.96 -1.16
N TYR A 136 -3.24 -9.22 -1.52
CA TYR A 136 -3.14 -8.55 -2.82
C TYR A 136 -1.74 -8.67 -3.40
N ASP A 137 -1.65 -8.80 -4.70
CA ASP A 137 -0.42 -8.55 -5.45
C ASP A 137 -0.40 -7.07 -5.84
N THR A 138 0.63 -6.35 -5.41
CA THR A 138 0.78 -4.92 -5.70
C THR A 138 1.98 -4.67 -6.59
N PHE A 139 1.83 -3.68 -7.46
CA PHE A 139 2.92 -3.12 -8.25
C PHE A 139 3.02 -1.64 -7.92
N GLY A 140 4.23 -1.14 -7.78
CA GLY A 140 4.44 0.25 -7.43
C GLY A 140 5.84 0.74 -7.79
N GLN A 141 6.02 2.05 -7.68
CA GLN A 141 7.29 2.71 -7.88
C GLN A 141 7.98 2.86 -6.53
N LEU A 142 9.11 2.18 -6.35
CA LEU A 142 9.96 2.33 -5.17
C LEU A 142 11.15 3.23 -5.54
N THR A 143 11.32 4.30 -4.78
CA THR A 143 12.45 5.24 -4.93
C THR A 143 13.36 5.13 -3.73
N ILE A 144 14.62 4.77 -3.96
CA ILE A 144 15.69 4.71 -2.95
C ILE A 144 16.91 5.43 -3.53
N CYS A 145 17.54 6.31 -2.77
CA CYS A 145 18.71 7.09 -3.20
C CYS A 145 18.49 7.79 -4.55
N GLY A 146 17.30 8.35 -4.78
CA GLY A 146 16.92 9.02 -6.02
C GLY A 146 16.70 8.09 -7.22
N VAL A 147 16.93 6.79 -7.09
CA VAL A 147 16.69 5.79 -8.14
C VAL A 147 15.29 5.22 -7.99
N LYS A 148 14.51 5.28 -9.06
CA LYS A 148 13.13 4.78 -9.10
C LYS A 148 13.09 3.43 -9.84
N LYS A 149 12.47 2.43 -9.23
CA LYS A 149 12.26 1.09 -9.81
C LYS A 149 10.81 0.65 -9.64
N THR A 150 10.27 -0.04 -10.63
CA THR A 150 9.00 -0.76 -10.48
C THR A 150 9.26 -2.04 -9.70
N VAL A 151 8.49 -2.26 -8.64
CA VAL A 151 8.57 -3.45 -7.81
C VAL A 151 7.21 -4.14 -7.71
N ALA A 152 7.24 -5.47 -7.61
CA ALA A 152 6.07 -6.29 -7.31
C ALA A 152 6.19 -6.77 -5.86
N MET A 153 5.12 -6.61 -5.08
CA MET A 153 5.14 -6.91 -3.66
C MET A 153 3.78 -7.46 -3.20
N PRO A 154 3.75 -8.66 -2.64
CA PRO A 154 2.54 -9.16 -2.00
C PRO A 154 2.30 -8.40 -0.69
N VAL A 155 1.04 -8.04 -0.44
CA VAL A 155 0.63 -7.37 0.79
C VAL A 155 -0.61 -8.03 1.36
N LYS A 156 -0.75 -7.97 2.68
CA LYS A 156 -1.95 -8.37 3.41
C LYS A 156 -2.50 -7.17 4.17
N LEU A 157 -3.80 -6.96 4.06
CA LEU A 157 -4.53 -5.99 4.85
C LEU A 157 -5.16 -6.70 6.06
N GLN A 158 -5.06 -6.10 7.22
CA GLN A 158 -5.71 -6.56 8.44
C GLN A 158 -6.54 -5.42 9.02
N PRO A 159 -7.87 -5.42 8.82
CA PRO A 159 -8.75 -4.47 9.46
C PRO A 159 -8.73 -4.65 10.99
N LEU A 160 -8.71 -3.55 11.69
CA LEU A 160 -8.75 -3.48 13.13
C LEU A 160 -9.84 -2.48 13.55
N GLU A 161 -10.37 -2.64 14.76
CA GLU A 161 -11.38 -1.73 15.33
C GLU A 161 -12.57 -1.48 14.38
N GLY A 162 -13.09 -2.56 13.76
CA GLY A 162 -14.21 -2.46 12.83
C GLY A 162 -13.88 -1.64 11.56
N GLY A 163 -12.63 -1.70 11.09
CA GLY A 163 -12.18 -0.98 9.91
C GLY A 163 -11.79 0.48 10.15
N LYS A 164 -11.79 0.95 11.40
CA LYS A 164 -11.25 2.27 11.74
C LYS A 164 -9.75 2.34 11.54
N LYS A 165 -9.05 1.21 11.73
CA LYS A 165 -7.63 1.06 11.47
C LYS A 165 -7.38 -0.09 10.50
N VAL A 166 -6.29 0.01 9.77
CA VAL A 166 -5.80 -1.06 8.89
C VAL A 166 -4.32 -1.24 9.09
N LYS A 167 -3.91 -2.46 9.42
CA LYS A 167 -2.51 -2.87 9.42
C LYS A 167 -2.19 -3.47 8.05
N VAL A 168 -1.19 -2.94 7.39
CA VAL A 168 -0.69 -3.45 6.10
C VAL A 168 0.64 -4.14 6.35
N THR A 169 0.76 -5.39 5.93
CA THR A 169 2.01 -6.16 6.05
C THR A 169 2.47 -6.64 4.68
N GLY A 170 3.77 -6.73 4.50
CA GLY A 170 4.35 -7.24 3.26
C GLY A 170 5.84 -7.47 3.38
N SER A 171 6.41 -8.12 2.36
CA SER A 171 7.85 -8.30 2.25
C SER A 171 8.28 -8.39 0.79
N ILE A 172 9.54 -7.99 0.52
CA ILE A 172 10.15 -8.02 -0.80
C ILE A 172 11.66 -8.25 -0.68
N GLY A 173 12.22 -9.04 -1.61
CA GLY A 173 13.66 -9.13 -1.82
C GLY A 173 14.10 -8.05 -2.80
N LEU A 174 15.22 -7.40 -2.54
CA LEU A 174 15.80 -6.34 -3.37
C LEU A 174 17.31 -6.55 -3.48
N LYS A 175 17.92 -5.95 -4.50
CA LYS A 175 19.37 -5.77 -4.59
C LYS A 175 19.73 -4.32 -4.34
N MET A 176 20.75 -4.07 -3.52
CA MET A 176 21.24 -2.71 -3.27
C MET A 176 21.73 -2.05 -4.56
N THR A 177 22.41 -2.83 -5.43
CA THR A 177 22.90 -2.35 -6.72
C THR A 177 21.82 -1.91 -7.69
N ASP A 178 20.57 -2.43 -7.57
CA ASP A 178 19.42 -1.96 -8.34
C ASP A 178 19.12 -0.48 -8.10
N PHE A 179 19.46 0.01 -6.91
CA PHE A 179 19.29 1.40 -6.51
C PHE A 179 20.61 2.19 -6.52
N LYS A 180 21.62 1.70 -7.22
CA LYS A 180 22.95 2.30 -7.33
C LYS A 180 23.65 2.47 -5.97
N ILE A 181 23.30 1.62 -5.01
CA ILE A 181 23.96 1.52 -3.72
C ILE A 181 25.01 0.43 -3.85
N THR A 182 26.28 0.79 -3.72
CA THR A 182 27.37 -0.20 -3.68
C THR A 182 27.38 -0.87 -2.31
N PRO A 183 27.30 -2.22 -2.24
CA PRO A 183 27.40 -2.93 -0.98
C PRO A 183 28.66 -2.50 -0.20
N PRO A 184 28.52 -2.09 1.06
CA PRO A 184 29.63 -1.58 1.86
C PRO A 184 30.75 -2.61 2.05
N LYS A 185 31.99 -2.14 2.04
CA LYS A 185 33.19 -2.90 2.45
C LYS A 185 33.89 -2.13 3.56
N PRO A 186 33.34 -2.17 4.79
CA PRO A 186 33.92 -1.41 5.88
C PRO A 186 35.32 -1.92 6.23
N LYS A 187 36.23 -1.00 6.57
CA LYS A 187 37.63 -1.31 6.92
C LYS A 187 37.75 -1.88 8.34
N ILE A 188 36.90 -2.84 8.67
CA ILE A 188 36.98 -3.62 9.91
C ILE A 188 37.43 -5.03 9.59
N ALA A 189 37.95 -5.76 10.59
CA ALA A 189 38.47 -7.12 10.40
C ALA A 189 39.52 -7.20 9.24
N LEU A 190 40.45 -6.24 9.19
CA LEU A 190 41.51 -6.14 8.18
C LEU A 190 40.96 -5.95 6.74
N GLY A 191 39.74 -5.42 6.57
CA GLY A 191 39.12 -5.21 5.26
C GLY A 191 38.49 -6.47 4.65
N LEU A 192 38.38 -7.54 5.41
CA LEU A 192 37.81 -8.82 4.94
C LEU A 192 36.27 -8.87 5.00
N LEU A 193 35.65 -7.86 5.64
CA LEU A 193 34.18 -7.82 5.70
C LEU A 193 33.60 -7.33 4.37
N THR A 194 32.74 -8.14 3.77
CA THR A 194 31.92 -7.80 2.61
C THR A 194 30.45 -7.95 2.97
N VAL A 195 29.64 -7.00 2.54
CA VAL A 195 28.18 -7.04 2.69
C VAL A 195 27.58 -7.56 1.39
N ASP A 196 26.62 -8.47 1.49
CA ASP A 196 25.94 -9.02 0.31
C ASP A 196 25.02 -7.99 -0.32
N ASP A 197 24.80 -8.13 -1.63
CA ASP A 197 23.94 -7.23 -2.40
C ASP A 197 22.46 -7.46 -2.13
N ASP A 198 22.09 -8.72 -1.85
CA ASP A 198 20.72 -9.12 -1.62
C ASP A 198 20.25 -8.70 -0.22
N ILE A 199 19.08 -8.05 -0.18
CA ILE A 199 18.42 -7.65 1.08
C ILE A 199 16.96 -8.07 1.05
N LYS A 200 16.41 -8.36 2.23
CA LYS A 200 14.99 -8.59 2.44
C LYS A 200 14.39 -7.44 3.23
N VAL A 201 13.40 -6.79 2.66
CA VAL A 201 12.62 -5.76 3.34
C VAL A 201 11.29 -6.36 3.76
N SER A 202 10.93 -6.24 5.04
CA SER A 202 9.60 -6.57 5.56
C SER A 202 9.05 -5.38 6.33
N PHE A 203 7.72 -5.24 6.34
CA PHE A 203 7.10 -4.10 7.01
C PHE A 203 5.74 -4.46 7.60
N GLU A 204 5.42 -3.71 8.65
CA GLU A 204 4.10 -3.54 9.22
C GLU A 204 3.79 -2.04 9.21
N TRP A 205 2.73 -1.65 8.55
CA TRP A 205 2.30 -0.25 8.47
C TRP A 205 0.93 -0.09 9.09
N MET A 206 0.88 0.65 10.19
CA MET A 206 -0.38 0.95 10.88
C MET A 206 -0.98 2.25 10.36
N THR A 207 -2.24 2.17 9.98
CA THR A 207 -2.98 3.32 9.48
C THR A 207 -4.33 3.46 10.19
N ALA A 208 -4.82 4.69 10.28
CA ALA A 208 -6.13 5.00 10.83
C ALA A 208 -6.94 5.85 9.85
N ARG A 209 -8.25 5.60 9.84
CA ARG A 209 -9.21 6.37 9.05
C ARG A 209 -9.22 7.81 9.52
N SER A 210 -9.20 8.75 8.57
CA SER A 210 -9.46 10.15 8.88
C SER A 210 -10.92 10.29 9.34
N GLU A 211 -11.12 10.78 10.56
CA GLU A 211 -12.46 11.20 10.95
C GLU A 211 -12.82 12.45 10.16
N LYS A 212 -13.93 12.39 9.40
CA LYS A 212 -14.50 13.60 8.80
C LYS A 212 -14.90 14.52 9.96
N LYS A 213 -14.21 15.64 10.12
CA LYS A 213 -14.67 16.73 10.95
C LYS A 213 -15.82 17.46 10.24
#